data_7507bbe3466d73d986d6f1184e17f065
#
_entry.id   7507bbe3466d73d986d6f1184e17f065
#
_cell.length_a   1.000
_cell.length_b   1.000
_cell.length_c   1.000
_cell.angle_alpha   90.00
_cell.angle_beta   90.00
_cell.angle_gamma   90.00
#
_symmetry.space_group_name_H-M   'P 1'
#
loop_
_entity.id
_entity.type
_entity.pdbx_description
1 polymer ?
#
loop_
_entity_poly.entity_id
_entity_poly.type
_entity_poly.pdbx_seq_one_letter_code
_entity_poly.pdbx_strand_id
1 'polypeptide(L)'
;MARNKHPEETVSLILEAANRLFIEKGYEHTSIQDIIDQLGGLSKGAIYHHFKSKEDILVAVTDKMTEESNRLLAAVRDRTDLTGKEKLKTIFKESIFRPVQDDIFTVAPDLSSSPGLLFSIFREIVEEAAPNYILPIIEQGIADGSIQTEYPAELAELIILSANIWMNPMIFNNSAEESRRKFMVFRQMMSGFGLDIVDDEILNRLEELASIYQDNRLRKGIETMEV
;
A
#
# COMPACT_ATOMS: atom_id res chain seq x y z
N MET A 1 -10.42 26.83 29.04
CA MET A 1 -10.11 25.96 27.91
C MET A 1 -9.73 24.61 28.50
N ALA A 2 -10.50 23.58 28.27
CA ALA A 2 -10.19 22.23 28.76
C ALA A 2 -9.00 21.71 27.97
N ARG A 3 -7.89 21.48 28.65
CA ARG A 3 -6.68 20.86 28.11
C ARG A 3 -7.05 19.43 27.73
N ASN A 4 -6.90 19.12 26.44
CA ASN A 4 -7.20 17.78 25.90
C ASN A 4 -6.42 16.73 26.70
N LYS A 5 -7.11 15.88 27.47
CA LYS A 5 -6.48 14.93 28.40
C LYS A 5 -5.80 13.75 27.68
N HIS A 6 -6.13 13.54 26.40
CA HIS A 6 -5.65 12.39 25.61
C HIS A 6 -5.32 12.80 24.17
N PRO A 7 -4.12 13.38 23.89
CA PRO A 7 -3.73 13.79 22.55
C PRO A 7 -3.78 12.65 21.52
N GLU A 8 -3.39 11.43 21.92
CA GLU A 8 -3.34 10.24 21.09
C GLU A 8 -4.75 9.79 20.67
N GLU A 9 -5.73 9.84 21.58
CA GLU A 9 -7.14 9.53 21.24
C GLU A 9 -7.69 10.52 20.20
N THR A 10 -7.32 11.80 20.33
CA THR A 10 -7.74 12.83 19.37
C THR A 10 -7.14 12.59 18.00
N VAL A 11 -5.86 12.23 17.91
CA VAL A 11 -5.20 11.88 16.66
C VAL A 11 -5.88 10.67 16.04
N SER A 12 -6.14 9.60 16.81
CA SER A 12 -6.82 8.40 16.28
C SER A 12 -8.20 8.74 15.71
N LEU A 13 -9.01 9.55 16.40
CA LEU A 13 -10.31 9.98 15.93
C LEU A 13 -10.23 10.80 14.63
N ILE A 14 -9.25 11.70 14.52
CA ILE A 14 -9.02 12.49 13.29
C ILE A 14 -8.67 11.56 12.13
N LEU A 15 -7.75 10.61 12.33
CA LEU A 15 -7.33 9.68 11.29
C LEU A 15 -8.46 8.74 10.87
N GLU A 16 -9.28 8.26 11.79
CA GLU A 16 -10.42 7.40 11.48
C GLU A 16 -11.52 8.16 10.68
N ALA A 17 -11.82 9.40 11.07
CA ALA A 17 -12.76 10.24 10.34
C ALA A 17 -12.22 10.60 8.94
N ALA A 18 -10.93 10.95 8.85
CA ALA A 18 -10.28 11.27 7.60
C ALA A 18 -10.25 10.06 6.64
N ASN A 19 -9.84 8.90 7.13
CA ASN A 19 -9.82 7.67 6.35
C ASN A 19 -11.21 7.34 5.80
N ARG A 20 -12.25 7.40 6.64
CA ARG A 20 -13.64 7.20 6.19
C ARG A 20 -14.05 8.18 5.10
N LEU A 21 -13.77 9.47 5.28
CA LEU A 21 -14.11 10.49 4.29
C LEU A 21 -13.32 10.34 3.00
N PHE A 22 -12.04 9.97 3.09
CA PHE A 22 -11.22 9.66 1.91
C PHE A 22 -11.79 8.47 1.14
N ILE A 23 -12.32 7.46 1.84
CA ILE A 23 -13.00 6.31 1.24
C ILE A 23 -14.34 6.71 0.62
N GLU A 24 -15.18 7.48 1.32
CA GLU A 24 -16.54 7.82 0.88
C GLU A 24 -16.57 8.88 -0.23
N LYS A 25 -15.77 9.93 -0.11
CA LYS A 25 -15.77 11.09 -1.01
C LYS A 25 -14.57 11.17 -1.94
N GLY A 26 -13.53 10.40 -1.69
CA GLY A 26 -12.21 10.54 -2.31
C GLY A 26 -11.36 11.63 -1.63
N TYR A 27 -10.03 11.46 -1.71
CA TYR A 27 -9.07 12.41 -1.13
C TYR A 27 -9.27 13.84 -1.65
N GLU A 28 -9.40 14.00 -2.98
CA GLU A 28 -9.50 15.33 -3.61
C GLU A 28 -10.75 16.10 -3.14
N HIS A 29 -11.86 15.41 -2.94
CA HIS A 29 -13.16 15.99 -2.57
C HIS A 29 -13.36 16.10 -1.06
N THR A 30 -12.39 15.71 -0.24
CA THR A 30 -12.43 15.86 1.21
C THR A 30 -11.64 17.09 1.63
N SER A 31 -12.26 17.97 2.40
CA SER A 31 -11.60 19.11 3.03
C SER A 31 -11.33 18.85 4.51
N ILE A 32 -10.40 19.62 5.11
CA ILE A 32 -10.19 19.59 6.57
C ILE A 32 -11.47 19.98 7.30
N GLN A 33 -12.31 20.83 6.70
CA GLN A 33 -13.60 21.19 7.30
C GLN A 33 -14.57 20.00 7.35
N ASP A 34 -14.61 19.17 6.31
CA ASP A 34 -15.43 17.94 6.34
C ASP A 34 -15.02 17.01 7.50
N ILE A 35 -13.70 16.90 7.74
CA ILE A 35 -13.17 16.09 8.85
C ILE A 35 -13.60 16.68 10.20
N ILE A 36 -13.54 18.01 10.36
CA ILE A 36 -14.01 18.71 11.57
C ILE A 36 -15.49 18.46 11.81
N ASP A 37 -16.31 18.60 10.78
CA ASP A 37 -17.77 18.44 10.84
C ASP A 37 -18.15 17.01 11.20
N GLN A 38 -17.41 16.01 10.68
CA GLN A 38 -17.60 14.60 11.01
C GLN A 38 -17.29 14.29 12.49
N LEU A 39 -16.39 15.03 13.11
CA LEU A 39 -15.95 14.80 14.49
C LEU A 39 -16.86 15.46 15.54
N GLY A 40 -17.79 16.33 15.12
CA GLY A 40 -18.93 16.81 15.94
C GLY A 40 -18.61 17.51 17.27
N GLY A 41 -17.35 17.85 17.55
CA GLY A 41 -16.95 18.46 18.83
C GLY A 41 -15.51 18.94 18.90
N LEU A 42 -14.71 18.66 17.89
CA LEU A 42 -13.33 19.16 17.80
C LEU A 42 -13.31 20.54 17.13
N SER A 43 -12.58 21.48 17.74
CA SER A 43 -12.38 22.79 17.13
C SER A 43 -11.39 22.71 15.97
N LYS A 44 -11.51 23.62 15.01
CA LYS A 44 -10.54 23.80 13.92
C LYS A 44 -9.10 23.91 14.45
N GLY A 45 -8.89 24.62 15.54
CA GLY A 45 -7.61 24.77 16.20
C GLY A 45 -7.03 23.46 16.76
N ALA A 46 -7.89 22.53 17.18
CA ALA A 46 -7.44 21.23 17.68
C ALA A 46 -6.85 20.36 16.56
N ILE A 47 -7.46 20.37 15.38
CA ILE A 47 -6.90 19.64 14.21
C ILE A 47 -5.58 20.28 13.76
N TYR A 48 -5.54 21.61 13.58
CA TYR A 48 -4.32 22.31 13.15
C TYR A 48 -3.17 22.27 14.17
N HIS A 49 -3.47 21.90 15.41
CA HIS A 49 -2.42 21.60 16.39
C HIS A 49 -1.66 20.31 16.08
N HIS A 50 -2.34 19.32 15.49
CA HIS A 50 -1.76 18.01 15.15
C HIS A 50 -1.29 17.94 13.69
N PHE A 51 -2.05 18.51 12.76
CA PHE A 51 -1.83 18.41 11.32
C PHE A 51 -1.90 19.78 10.67
N LYS A 52 -0.88 20.15 9.92
CA LYS A 52 -0.79 21.46 9.26
C LYS A 52 -1.54 21.50 7.93
N SER A 53 -1.73 20.35 7.31
CA SER A 53 -2.34 20.21 5.98
C SER A 53 -3.18 18.92 5.88
N LYS A 54 -4.00 18.84 4.85
CA LYS A 54 -4.71 17.61 4.47
C LYS A 54 -3.72 16.50 4.07
N GLU A 55 -2.60 16.90 3.49
CA GLU A 55 -1.53 15.97 3.12
C GLU A 55 -0.88 15.33 4.36
N ASP A 56 -0.63 16.11 5.44
CA ASP A 56 -0.13 15.54 6.70
C ASP A 56 -1.07 14.48 7.28
N ILE A 57 -2.39 14.73 7.17
CA ILE A 57 -3.40 13.75 7.58
C ILE A 57 -3.35 12.50 6.70
N LEU A 58 -3.22 12.67 5.38
CA LEU A 58 -3.10 11.53 4.45
C LEU A 58 -1.86 10.69 4.77
N VAL A 59 -0.70 11.31 4.98
CA VAL A 59 0.53 10.62 5.38
C VAL A 59 0.28 9.83 6.66
N ALA A 60 -0.28 10.44 7.69
CA ALA A 60 -0.54 9.74 8.96
C ALA A 60 -1.57 8.61 8.85
N VAL A 61 -2.59 8.74 7.99
CA VAL A 61 -3.51 7.64 7.66
C VAL A 61 -2.75 6.51 6.97
N THR A 62 -1.87 6.83 6.03
CA THR A 62 -1.04 5.84 5.32
C THR A 62 -0.08 5.14 6.27
N ASP A 63 0.57 5.87 7.18
CA ASP A 63 1.45 5.28 8.19
C ASP A 63 0.72 4.24 9.05
N LYS A 64 -0.52 4.52 9.47
CA LYS A 64 -1.36 3.56 10.20
C LYS A 64 -1.66 2.30 9.36
N MET A 65 -1.93 2.46 8.06
CA MET A 65 -2.13 1.34 7.15
C MET A 65 -0.85 0.53 6.95
N THR A 66 0.30 1.21 6.92
CA THR A 66 1.62 0.59 6.84
C THR A 66 1.91 -0.28 8.06
N GLU A 67 1.59 0.18 9.27
CA GLU A 67 1.71 -0.65 10.48
C GLU A 67 0.92 -1.96 10.39
N GLU A 68 -0.30 -1.92 9.82
CA GLU A 68 -1.10 -3.13 9.60
C GLU A 68 -0.46 -4.06 8.56
N SER A 69 0.11 -3.49 7.50
CA SER A 69 0.86 -4.26 6.50
C SER A 69 2.11 -4.89 7.10
N ASN A 70 2.86 -4.15 7.90
CA ASN A 70 4.05 -4.65 8.59
C ASN A 70 3.72 -5.77 9.58
N ARG A 71 2.57 -5.71 10.27
CA ARG A 71 2.09 -6.82 11.12
C ARG A 71 1.81 -8.08 10.29
N LEU A 72 1.20 -7.93 9.11
CA LEU A 72 0.99 -9.04 8.19
C LEU A 72 2.32 -9.64 7.74
N LEU A 73 3.27 -8.80 7.29
CA LEU A 73 4.59 -9.24 6.85
C LEU A 73 5.33 -9.99 7.97
N ALA A 74 5.30 -9.45 9.20
CA ALA A 74 5.91 -10.08 10.37
C ALA A 74 5.24 -11.43 10.69
N ALA A 75 3.91 -11.48 10.68
CA ALA A 75 3.17 -12.71 10.96
C ALA A 75 3.50 -13.84 9.97
N VAL A 76 3.63 -13.51 8.68
CA VAL A 76 4.03 -14.49 7.66
C VAL A 76 5.51 -14.86 7.78
N ARG A 77 6.40 -13.88 8.01
CA ARG A 77 7.84 -14.12 8.23
C ARG A 77 8.07 -15.13 9.35
N ASP A 78 7.35 -15.00 10.45
CA ASP A 78 7.56 -15.77 11.67
C ASP A 78 6.87 -17.16 11.63
N ARG A 79 6.15 -17.52 10.56
CA ARG A 79 5.60 -18.86 10.36
C ARG A 79 6.71 -19.90 10.21
N THR A 80 6.54 -21.03 10.89
CA THR A 80 7.51 -22.15 10.86
C THR A 80 7.07 -23.33 10.01
N ASP A 81 5.84 -23.31 9.52
CA ASP A 81 5.20 -24.37 8.72
C ASP A 81 5.34 -24.13 7.21
N LEU A 82 5.92 -23.00 6.78
CA LEU A 82 6.11 -22.62 5.38
C LEU A 82 7.59 -22.50 5.03
N THR A 83 7.94 -22.91 3.81
CA THR A 83 9.22 -22.58 3.18
C THR A 83 9.32 -21.09 2.83
N GLY A 84 10.54 -20.58 2.60
CA GLY A 84 10.72 -19.17 2.22
C GLY A 84 9.94 -18.80 0.96
N LYS A 85 9.90 -19.65 -0.06
CA LYS A 85 9.11 -19.42 -1.27
C LYS A 85 7.60 -19.38 -1.00
N GLU A 86 7.09 -20.29 -0.16
CA GLU A 86 5.67 -20.28 0.22
C GLU A 86 5.30 -19.05 1.02
N LYS A 87 6.20 -18.53 1.87
CA LYS A 87 6.00 -17.26 2.58
C LYS A 87 5.89 -16.08 1.63
N LEU A 88 6.77 -15.96 0.63
CA LEU A 88 6.67 -14.91 -0.40
C LEU A 88 5.32 -14.96 -1.12
N LYS A 89 4.89 -16.16 -1.54
CA LYS A 89 3.59 -16.35 -2.19
C LYS A 89 2.44 -15.97 -1.26
N THR A 90 2.51 -16.36 0.01
CA THR A 90 1.51 -16.04 1.03
C THR A 90 1.40 -14.54 1.25
N ILE A 91 2.53 -13.81 1.37
CA ILE A 91 2.54 -12.35 1.48
C ILE A 91 1.82 -11.71 0.29
N PHE A 92 2.15 -12.11 -0.94
CA PHE A 92 1.48 -11.59 -2.14
C PHE A 92 -0.03 -11.83 -2.06
N LYS A 93 -0.44 -13.06 -1.82
CA LYS A 93 -1.84 -13.45 -1.76
C LYS A 93 -2.59 -12.68 -0.67
N GLU A 94 -2.11 -12.74 0.57
CA GLU A 94 -2.77 -12.08 1.69
C GLU A 94 -2.83 -10.56 1.52
N SER A 95 -1.80 -9.92 0.93
CA SER A 95 -1.78 -8.47 0.72
C SER A 95 -2.88 -8.00 -0.24
N ILE A 96 -3.12 -8.73 -1.34
CA ILE A 96 -4.07 -8.29 -2.38
C ILE A 96 -5.50 -8.79 -2.19
N PHE A 97 -5.70 -9.86 -1.41
CA PHE A 97 -7.04 -10.42 -1.14
C PHE A 97 -7.70 -9.86 0.12
N ARG A 98 -7.08 -8.89 0.81
CA ARG A 98 -7.73 -8.21 1.94
C ARG A 98 -8.96 -7.44 1.43
N PRO A 99 -10.12 -7.55 2.12
CA PRO A 99 -11.35 -6.85 1.70
C PRO A 99 -11.16 -5.33 1.56
N VAL A 100 -10.31 -4.73 2.40
CA VAL A 100 -10.01 -3.30 2.37
C VAL A 100 -9.33 -2.84 1.06
N GLN A 101 -8.74 -3.75 0.28
CA GLN A 101 -8.08 -3.38 -0.97
C GLN A 101 -9.06 -2.83 -2.01
N ASP A 102 -10.24 -3.40 -2.13
CA ASP A 102 -11.27 -2.90 -3.05
C ASP A 102 -11.65 -1.45 -2.71
N ASP A 103 -11.85 -1.17 -1.42
CA ASP A 103 -12.16 0.18 -0.94
C ASP A 103 -11.00 1.15 -1.24
N ILE A 104 -9.75 0.73 -0.97
CA ILE A 104 -8.56 1.54 -1.25
C ILE A 104 -8.50 1.89 -2.74
N PHE A 105 -8.59 0.90 -3.63
CA PHE A 105 -8.49 1.12 -5.08
C PHE A 105 -9.68 1.90 -5.65
N THR A 106 -10.85 1.82 -5.02
CA THR A 106 -12.05 2.59 -5.41
C THR A 106 -11.88 4.09 -5.14
N VAL A 107 -11.07 4.49 -4.15
CA VAL A 107 -11.00 5.88 -3.69
C VAL A 107 -9.60 6.48 -3.70
N ALA A 108 -8.59 5.66 -3.96
CA ALA A 108 -7.21 6.08 -3.92
C ALA A 108 -6.94 7.36 -4.71
N PRO A 109 -6.13 8.27 -4.16
CA PRO A 109 -5.64 9.43 -4.90
C PRO A 109 -4.64 9.00 -5.98
N ASP A 110 -4.36 9.91 -6.88
CA ASP A 110 -3.18 9.84 -7.73
C ASP A 110 -1.94 10.12 -6.88
N LEU A 111 -1.17 9.07 -6.59
CA LEU A 111 0.04 9.18 -5.76
C LEU A 111 1.14 10.00 -6.45
N SER A 112 1.13 10.10 -7.78
CA SER A 112 2.10 10.94 -8.51
C SER A 112 1.93 12.42 -8.21
N SER A 113 0.74 12.83 -7.77
CA SER A 113 0.43 14.21 -7.38
C SER A 113 0.86 14.56 -5.94
N SER A 114 1.29 13.57 -5.15
CA SER A 114 1.70 13.73 -3.74
C SER A 114 3.15 13.26 -3.51
N PRO A 115 4.17 14.05 -3.91
CA PRO A 115 5.57 13.62 -3.82
C PRO A 115 6.03 13.23 -2.41
N GLY A 116 5.52 13.92 -1.38
CA GLY A 116 5.84 13.63 0.03
C GLY A 116 5.35 12.24 0.44
N LEU A 117 4.12 11.89 0.06
CA LEU A 117 3.55 10.58 0.33
C LEU A 117 4.31 9.48 -0.44
N LEU A 118 4.58 9.71 -1.72
CA LEU A 118 5.34 8.76 -2.54
C LEU A 118 6.74 8.50 -1.95
N PHE A 119 7.42 9.55 -1.49
CA PHE A 119 8.72 9.41 -0.86
C PHE A 119 8.64 8.66 0.49
N SER A 120 7.58 8.89 1.28
CA SER A 120 7.34 8.14 2.53
C SER A 120 7.16 6.64 2.26
N ILE A 121 6.34 6.28 1.26
CA ILE A 121 6.14 4.88 0.84
C ILE A 121 7.46 4.27 0.37
N PHE A 122 8.22 4.98 -0.47
CA PHE A 122 9.51 4.48 -0.96
C PHE A 122 10.50 4.22 0.20
N ARG A 123 10.60 5.15 1.14
CA ARG A 123 11.49 5.02 2.30
C ARG A 123 11.10 3.83 3.17
N GLU A 124 9.81 3.66 3.45
CA GLU A 124 9.30 2.53 4.21
C GLU A 124 9.66 1.19 3.55
N ILE A 125 9.53 1.10 2.22
CA ILE A 125 9.88 -0.09 1.47
C ILE A 125 11.37 -0.43 1.61
N VAL A 126 12.25 0.56 1.46
CA VAL A 126 13.70 0.35 1.40
C VAL A 126 14.31 0.22 2.81
N GLU A 127 13.86 1.04 3.77
CA GLU A 127 14.46 1.09 5.11
C GLU A 127 13.84 0.06 6.07
N GLU A 128 12.59 -0.34 5.85
CA GLU A 128 11.86 -1.21 6.79
C GLU A 128 11.42 -2.52 6.14
N ALA A 129 10.60 -2.47 5.07
CA ALA A 129 9.93 -3.66 4.57
C ALA A 129 10.90 -4.65 3.91
N ALA A 130 11.82 -4.18 3.07
CA ALA A 130 12.80 -5.05 2.41
C ALA A 130 13.75 -5.71 3.42
N PRO A 131 14.48 -4.98 4.31
CA PRO A 131 15.47 -5.58 5.19
C PRO A 131 14.85 -6.38 6.35
N ASN A 132 13.71 -5.97 6.89
CA ASN A 132 13.17 -6.56 8.11
C ASN A 132 12.17 -7.70 7.87
N TYR A 133 11.56 -7.78 6.69
CA TYR A 133 10.55 -8.80 6.40
C TYR A 133 10.89 -9.66 5.19
N ILE A 134 11.22 -9.07 4.04
CA ILE A 134 11.41 -9.84 2.81
C ILE A 134 12.77 -10.53 2.78
N LEU A 135 13.85 -9.84 3.14
CA LEU A 135 15.19 -10.41 3.19
C LEU A 135 15.28 -11.65 4.11
N PRO A 136 14.79 -11.62 5.38
CA PRO A 136 14.82 -12.81 6.22
C PRO A 136 14.04 -14.01 5.65
N ILE A 137 12.97 -13.75 4.89
CA ILE A 137 12.21 -14.82 4.21
C ILE A 137 13.04 -15.42 3.07
N ILE A 138 13.75 -14.59 2.30
CA ILE A 138 14.63 -15.07 1.23
C ILE A 138 15.80 -15.86 1.81
N GLU A 139 16.44 -15.39 2.89
CA GLU A 139 17.52 -16.09 3.57
C GLU A 139 17.06 -17.45 4.10
N GLN A 140 15.85 -17.52 4.69
CA GLN A 140 15.23 -18.80 5.07
C GLN A 140 15.04 -19.68 3.85
N GLY A 141 14.53 -19.14 2.73
CA GLY A 141 14.32 -19.90 1.49
C GLY A 141 15.61 -20.45 0.89
N ILE A 142 16.72 -19.73 1.04
CA ILE A 142 18.06 -20.24 0.69
C ILE A 142 18.43 -21.42 1.62
N ALA A 143 18.23 -21.26 2.92
CA ALA A 143 18.56 -22.27 3.90
C ALA A 143 17.70 -23.54 3.78
N ASP A 144 16.43 -23.42 3.42
CA ASP A 144 15.51 -24.56 3.22
C ASP A 144 15.53 -25.13 1.78
N GLY A 145 16.29 -24.49 0.87
CA GLY A 145 16.46 -24.89 -0.52
C GLY A 145 15.32 -24.51 -1.47
N SER A 146 14.33 -23.74 -1.00
CA SER A 146 13.18 -23.31 -1.81
C SER A 146 13.47 -22.07 -2.68
N ILE A 147 14.54 -21.32 -2.39
CA ILE A 147 15.00 -20.15 -3.12
C ILE A 147 16.49 -20.30 -3.46
N GLN A 148 16.87 -19.90 -4.67
CA GLN A 148 18.27 -19.90 -5.10
C GLN A 148 18.64 -18.51 -5.60
N THR A 149 19.56 -17.84 -4.91
CA THR A 149 20.16 -16.58 -5.33
C THR A 149 21.49 -16.34 -4.63
N GLU A 150 22.39 -15.65 -5.31
CA GLU A 150 23.64 -15.11 -4.72
C GLU A 150 23.46 -13.68 -4.18
N TYR A 151 22.29 -13.07 -4.43
CA TYR A 151 21.98 -11.66 -4.14
C TYR A 151 20.66 -11.53 -3.36
N PRO A 152 20.59 -12.02 -2.11
CA PRO A 152 19.32 -12.04 -1.35
C PRO A 152 18.77 -10.67 -1.03
N ALA A 153 19.62 -9.69 -0.72
CA ALA A 153 19.19 -8.33 -0.39
C ALA A 153 18.62 -7.61 -1.62
N GLU A 154 19.30 -7.69 -2.74
CA GLU A 154 18.87 -7.09 -4.00
C GLU A 154 17.59 -7.74 -4.53
N LEU A 155 17.45 -9.06 -4.35
CA LEU A 155 16.20 -9.75 -4.70
C LEU A 155 15.04 -9.31 -3.80
N ALA A 156 15.28 -9.10 -2.50
CA ALA A 156 14.27 -8.57 -1.59
C ALA A 156 13.79 -7.19 -2.02
N GLU A 157 14.72 -6.27 -2.31
CA GLU A 157 14.40 -4.93 -2.80
C GLU A 157 13.65 -4.98 -4.14
N LEU A 158 14.14 -5.78 -5.10
CA LEU A 158 13.52 -5.93 -6.41
C LEU A 158 12.07 -6.39 -6.30
N ILE A 159 11.79 -7.41 -5.48
CA ILE A 159 10.42 -7.94 -5.28
C ILE A 159 9.50 -6.85 -4.75
N ILE A 160 9.88 -6.21 -3.64
CA ILE A 160 8.97 -5.32 -2.94
C ILE A 160 8.82 -3.97 -3.64
N LEU A 161 9.89 -3.43 -4.25
CA LEU A 161 9.83 -2.22 -5.07
C LEU A 161 8.99 -2.45 -6.33
N SER A 162 9.16 -3.60 -6.98
CA SER A 162 8.34 -3.94 -8.15
C SER A 162 6.87 -4.05 -7.78
N ALA A 163 6.55 -4.71 -6.67
CA ALA A 163 5.18 -4.91 -6.22
C ALA A 163 4.48 -3.59 -5.83
N ASN A 164 5.16 -2.73 -5.06
CA ASN A 164 4.52 -1.56 -4.45
C ASN A 164 4.72 -0.25 -5.24
N ILE A 165 5.76 -0.15 -6.06
CA ILE A 165 6.06 1.06 -6.85
C ILE A 165 5.80 0.81 -8.33
N TRP A 166 6.54 -0.11 -8.96
CA TRP A 166 6.50 -0.25 -10.41
C TRP A 166 5.18 -0.81 -10.96
N MET A 167 4.57 -1.76 -10.27
CA MET A 167 3.28 -2.33 -10.67
C MET A 167 2.08 -1.50 -10.17
N ASN A 168 2.29 -0.53 -9.29
CA ASN A 168 1.21 0.20 -8.65
C ASN A 168 0.55 1.20 -9.64
N PRO A 169 -0.72 0.98 -10.04
CA PRO A 169 -1.40 1.86 -10.99
C PRO A 169 -1.64 3.27 -10.43
N MET A 170 -1.66 3.44 -9.11
CA MET A 170 -1.85 4.74 -8.46
C MET A 170 -0.64 5.67 -8.62
N ILE A 171 0.54 5.13 -8.96
CA ILE A 171 1.77 5.92 -9.15
C ILE A 171 1.95 6.28 -10.63
N PHE A 172 1.70 5.34 -11.53
CA PHE A 172 1.98 5.51 -12.96
C PHE A 172 0.73 5.87 -13.77
N ASN A 173 -0.43 5.94 -13.14
CA ASN A 173 -1.70 6.24 -13.82
C ASN A 173 -2.00 5.30 -15.01
N ASN A 174 -1.54 4.05 -14.90
CA ASN A 174 -1.70 3.06 -15.96
C ASN A 174 -3.18 2.72 -16.18
N SER A 175 -3.53 2.43 -17.43
CA SER A 175 -4.75 1.70 -17.77
C SER A 175 -4.70 0.27 -17.20
N ALA A 176 -5.84 -0.41 -17.15
CA ALA A 176 -5.89 -1.82 -16.73
C ALA A 176 -5.02 -2.72 -17.63
N GLU A 177 -5.00 -2.45 -18.94
CA GLU A 177 -4.18 -3.20 -19.91
C GLU A 177 -2.68 -2.95 -19.71
N GLU A 178 -2.24 -1.73 -19.42
CA GLU A 178 -0.84 -1.44 -19.10
C GLU A 178 -0.43 -2.09 -17.78
N SER A 179 -1.29 -2.05 -16.78
CA SER A 179 -1.09 -2.74 -15.50
C SER A 179 -0.94 -4.24 -15.71
N ARG A 180 -1.82 -4.84 -16.51
CA ARG A 180 -1.76 -6.27 -16.87
C ARG A 180 -0.41 -6.63 -17.51
N ARG A 181 0.10 -5.83 -18.45
CA ARG A 181 1.41 -6.06 -19.06
C ARG A 181 2.55 -6.04 -18.02
N LYS A 182 2.52 -5.11 -17.06
CA LYS A 182 3.47 -5.07 -15.95
C LYS A 182 3.39 -6.33 -15.07
N PHE A 183 2.19 -6.78 -14.74
CA PHE A 183 1.99 -8.00 -13.94
C PHE A 183 2.54 -9.24 -14.65
N MET A 184 2.35 -9.34 -15.96
CA MET A 184 2.90 -10.43 -16.77
C MET A 184 4.44 -10.40 -16.80
N VAL A 185 5.05 -9.22 -16.94
CA VAL A 185 6.51 -9.07 -16.89
C VAL A 185 7.04 -9.44 -15.51
N PHE A 186 6.38 -8.98 -14.43
CA PHE A 186 6.77 -9.32 -13.06
C PHE A 186 6.70 -10.83 -12.82
N ARG A 187 5.61 -11.49 -13.23
CA ARG A 187 5.47 -12.95 -13.17
C ARG A 187 6.62 -13.65 -13.89
N GLN A 188 6.96 -13.19 -15.10
CA GLN A 188 8.04 -13.76 -15.88
C GLN A 188 9.41 -13.54 -15.21
N MET A 189 9.67 -12.37 -14.64
CA MET A 189 10.87 -12.09 -13.87
C MET A 189 10.99 -13.03 -12.67
N MET A 190 9.94 -13.16 -11.87
CA MET A 190 9.94 -14.05 -10.70
C MET A 190 10.14 -15.51 -11.11
N SER A 191 9.50 -15.97 -12.16
CA SER A 191 9.71 -17.33 -12.69
C SER A 191 11.14 -17.55 -13.17
N GLY A 192 11.79 -16.51 -13.73
CA GLY A 192 13.22 -16.54 -14.09
C GLY A 192 14.16 -16.75 -12.90
N PHE A 193 13.76 -16.32 -11.70
CA PHE A 193 14.44 -16.61 -10.44
C PHE A 193 14.00 -17.92 -9.78
N GLY A 194 13.15 -18.73 -10.44
CA GLY A 194 12.55 -19.93 -9.84
C GLY A 194 11.46 -19.65 -8.79
N LEU A 195 10.97 -18.42 -8.76
CA LEU A 195 9.96 -17.96 -7.83
C LEU A 195 8.57 -17.93 -8.49
N ASP A 196 7.83 -19.04 -8.42
CA ASP A 196 6.46 -19.11 -8.94
C ASP A 196 5.46 -18.55 -7.91
N ILE A 197 5.70 -17.30 -7.48
CA ILE A 197 4.90 -16.64 -6.44
C ILE A 197 3.66 -15.93 -6.99
N VAL A 198 3.55 -15.74 -8.31
CA VAL A 198 2.40 -15.14 -8.98
C VAL A 198 1.72 -16.18 -9.84
N ASP A 199 0.70 -16.84 -9.30
CA ASP A 199 -0.17 -17.76 -10.03
C ASP A 199 -1.31 -17.02 -10.75
N ASP A 200 -2.19 -17.78 -11.43
CA ASP A 200 -3.31 -17.18 -12.18
C ASP A 200 -4.36 -16.54 -11.26
N GLU A 201 -4.54 -17.07 -10.02
CA GLU A 201 -5.45 -16.47 -9.03
C GLU A 201 -4.95 -15.07 -8.61
N ILE A 202 -3.67 -14.96 -8.30
CA ILE A 202 -3.01 -13.69 -7.94
C ILE A 202 -3.06 -12.72 -9.13
N LEU A 203 -2.75 -13.20 -10.33
CA LEU A 203 -2.77 -12.37 -11.54
C LEU A 203 -4.16 -11.80 -11.80
N ASN A 204 -5.20 -12.63 -11.77
CA ASN A 204 -6.59 -12.20 -11.95
C ASN A 204 -7.00 -11.15 -10.91
N ARG A 205 -6.59 -11.33 -9.66
CA ARG A 205 -6.88 -10.37 -8.58
C ARG A 205 -6.18 -9.02 -8.80
N LEU A 206 -4.93 -9.03 -9.23
CA LEU A 206 -4.20 -7.79 -9.58
C LEU A 206 -4.87 -7.05 -10.75
N GLU A 207 -5.33 -7.77 -11.77
CA GLU A 207 -6.08 -7.19 -12.90
C GLU A 207 -7.42 -6.60 -12.45
N GLU A 208 -8.13 -7.26 -11.54
CA GLU A 208 -9.37 -6.75 -10.94
C GLU A 208 -9.12 -5.43 -10.18
N LEU A 209 -8.12 -5.39 -9.31
CA LEU A 209 -7.76 -4.18 -8.57
C LEU A 209 -7.37 -3.02 -9.50
N ALA A 210 -6.60 -3.30 -10.55
CA ALA A 210 -6.23 -2.29 -11.54
C ALA A 210 -7.47 -1.75 -12.29
N SER A 211 -8.45 -2.60 -12.59
CA SER A 211 -9.73 -2.20 -13.21
C SER A 211 -10.56 -1.33 -12.28
N ILE A 212 -10.65 -1.68 -10.99
CA ILE A 212 -11.33 -0.86 -9.97
C ILE A 212 -10.70 0.54 -9.91
N TYR A 213 -9.38 0.64 -9.91
CA TYR A 213 -8.69 1.94 -9.90
C TYR A 213 -8.94 2.74 -11.19
N GLN A 214 -8.92 2.10 -12.34
CA GLN A 214 -9.22 2.77 -13.61
C GLN A 214 -10.65 3.33 -13.62
N ASP A 215 -11.64 2.56 -13.17
CA ASP A 215 -13.03 3.01 -13.06
C ASP A 215 -13.17 4.20 -12.09
N ASN A 216 -12.44 4.19 -10.98
CA ASN A 216 -12.36 5.30 -10.04
C ASN A 216 -11.86 6.57 -10.74
N ARG A 217 -10.79 6.49 -11.52
CA ARG A 217 -10.23 7.63 -12.26
C ARG A 217 -11.21 8.20 -13.30
N LEU A 218 -11.84 7.32 -14.06
CA LEU A 218 -12.85 7.73 -15.05
C LEU A 218 -14.03 8.46 -14.41
N ARG A 219 -14.51 7.99 -13.26
CA ARG A 219 -15.57 8.68 -12.49
C ARG A 219 -15.15 10.06 -12.01
N LYS A 220 -13.87 10.25 -11.71
CA LYS A 220 -13.30 11.54 -11.28
C LYS A 220 -12.97 12.48 -12.43
N GLY A 221 -13.19 12.09 -13.70
CA GLY A 221 -12.89 12.89 -14.88
C GLY A 221 -11.39 13.07 -15.13
N ILE A 222 -10.55 12.22 -14.56
CA ILE A 222 -9.10 12.22 -14.78
C ILE A 222 -8.84 11.39 -16.03
N GLU A 223 -8.69 12.04 -17.19
CA GLU A 223 -8.38 11.37 -18.45
C GLU A 223 -7.02 10.67 -18.37
N THR A 224 -6.93 9.47 -18.94
CA THR A 224 -5.64 8.81 -19.21
C THR A 224 -4.87 9.67 -20.20
N MET A 225 -3.69 10.17 -19.81
CA MET A 225 -2.76 10.72 -20.80
C MET A 225 -2.31 9.52 -21.65
N GLU A 226 -2.80 9.48 -22.90
CA GLU A 226 -2.23 8.60 -23.92
C GLU A 226 -0.81 9.11 -24.21
N VAL A 227 0.18 8.27 -23.92
CA VAL A 227 1.58 8.45 -24.30
C VAL A 227 1.87 7.63 -25.53
#